data_81a1855045f81bbbd1f4b849a5dff0f2
#
_entry.id   81a1855045f81bbbd1f4b849a5dff0f2
#
_cell.length_a   1.000
_cell.length_b   1.000
_cell.length_c   1.000
_cell.angle_alpha   90.00
_cell.angle_beta   90.00
_cell.angle_gamma   90.00
#
_symmetry.space_group_name_H-M   'P 1'
#
loop_
_entity.id
_entity.type
_entity.pdbx_description
1 polymer ?
#
loop_
_entity_poly.entity_id
_entity_poly.type
_entity_poly.pdbx_seq_one_letter_code
_entity_poly.pdbx_strand_id
1 'polypeptide(L)'
;MLDAAGWIAPAATMIAAIMTAANLGARVTGWGFAVFAVGAVAWITVGAQTGQHNLLWSNAFLLLVDLIGVWRWLGRRARYDSAAEAASKRSAAASAPTLFALAGLEGMVVRDEAGETIATTVDAMASCEEGRIVYLVVREGGVGGVGERLHALGWDEVQVRDGAIVSRLSPALLARRHELEPGQWPASAAAAGVG
;
A
#
# COMPACT_ATOMS: atom_id res chain seq x y z
N MET A 1 -38.14 -1.56 -7.70
CA MET A 1 -36.92 -2.40 -7.56
C MET A 1 -35.89 -2.10 -8.64
N LEU A 2 -36.24 -1.95 -9.91
CA LEU A 2 -35.32 -1.54 -11.00
C LEU A 2 -34.59 -0.24 -10.69
N ASP A 3 -35.31 0.79 -10.22
CA ASP A 3 -34.74 2.10 -9.94
C ASP A 3 -33.62 2.03 -8.89
N ALA A 4 -33.83 1.28 -7.80
CA ALA A 4 -32.83 1.13 -6.76
C ALA A 4 -31.58 0.36 -7.25
N ALA A 5 -31.77 -0.78 -7.95
CA ALA A 5 -30.65 -1.54 -8.49
C ALA A 5 -29.86 -0.74 -9.54
N GLY A 6 -30.56 0.04 -10.37
CA GLY A 6 -29.96 0.90 -11.38
C GLY A 6 -29.07 2.01 -10.81
N TRP A 7 -29.33 2.49 -9.58
CA TRP A 7 -28.46 3.45 -8.89
C TRP A 7 -27.38 2.79 -8.03
N ILE A 8 -27.71 1.69 -7.36
CA ILE A 8 -26.75 0.96 -6.52
C ILE A 8 -25.60 0.40 -7.37
N ALA A 9 -25.90 -0.17 -8.53
CA ALA A 9 -24.92 -0.81 -9.37
C ALA A 9 -23.74 0.11 -9.75
N PRO A 10 -23.95 1.26 -10.41
CA PRO A 10 -22.84 2.16 -10.76
C PRO A 10 -22.18 2.79 -9.52
N ALA A 11 -22.95 3.15 -8.49
CA ALA A 11 -22.41 3.74 -7.28
C ALA A 11 -21.46 2.77 -6.55
N ALA A 12 -21.86 1.51 -6.35
CA ALA A 12 -21.03 0.49 -5.75
C ALA A 12 -19.76 0.24 -6.58
N THR A 13 -19.89 0.15 -7.91
CA THR A 13 -18.74 -0.04 -8.80
C THR A 13 -17.72 1.09 -8.69
N MET A 14 -18.17 2.36 -8.67
CA MET A 14 -17.29 3.52 -8.53
C MET A 14 -16.57 3.55 -7.17
N ILE A 15 -17.31 3.33 -6.09
CA ILE A 15 -16.75 3.29 -4.73
C ILE A 15 -15.69 2.17 -4.62
N ALA A 16 -16.05 0.96 -5.09
CA ALA A 16 -15.14 -0.18 -5.05
C ALA A 16 -13.87 0.06 -5.88
N ALA A 17 -13.99 0.68 -7.06
CA ALA A 17 -12.86 1.04 -7.89
C ALA A 17 -11.91 2.01 -7.17
N ILE A 18 -12.44 3.04 -6.51
CA ILE A 18 -11.64 3.97 -5.70
C ILE A 18 -10.94 3.23 -4.55
N MET A 19 -11.66 2.37 -3.81
CA MET A 19 -11.09 1.62 -2.69
C MET A 19 -9.95 0.68 -3.11
N THR A 20 -10.10 0.03 -4.27
CA THR A 20 -9.07 -0.89 -4.78
C THR A 20 -7.88 -0.16 -5.39
N ALA A 21 -8.12 0.96 -6.10
CA ALA A 21 -7.07 1.76 -6.71
C ALA A 21 -6.24 2.55 -5.68
N ALA A 22 -6.82 2.94 -4.56
CA ALA A 22 -6.16 3.72 -3.51
C ALA A 22 -5.02 2.96 -2.79
N ASN A 23 -4.95 1.62 -2.93
CA ASN A 23 -3.91 0.76 -2.34
C ASN A 23 -3.65 1.01 -0.84
N LEU A 24 -4.71 1.22 -0.06
CA LEU A 24 -4.67 1.52 1.38
C LEU A 24 -4.53 0.25 2.24
N GLY A 25 -3.93 -0.81 1.70
CA GLY A 25 -3.66 -2.07 2.38
C GLY A 25 -4.74 -3.14 2.19
N ALA A 26 -4.43 -4.35 2.66
CA ALA A 26 -5.20 -5.57 2.37
C ALA A 26 -6.68 -5.48 2.80
N ARG A 27 -6.96 -4.85 3.93
CA ARG A 27 -8.34 -4.75 4.44
C ARG A 27 -9.20 -3.84 3.57
N VAL A 28 -8.68 -2.66 3.19
CA VAL A 28 -9.43 -1.70 2.35
C VAL A 28 -9.67 -2.30 0.97
N THR A 29 -8.64 -2.88 0.35
CA THR A 29 -8.77 -3.59 -0.93
C THR A 29 -9.80 -4.73 -0.85
N GLY A 30 -9.76 -5.52 0.22
CA GLY A 30 -10.71 -6.62 0.42
C GLY A 30 -12.17 -6.15 0.59
N TRP A 31 -12.40 -5.05 1.29
CA TRP A 31 -13.72 -4.41 1.36
C TRP A 31 -14.13 -3.83 0.01
N GLY A 32 -13.19 -3.31 -0.79
CA GLY A 32 -13.44 -2.92 -2.17
C GLY A 32 -14.05 -4.06 -2.99
N PHE A 33 -13.49 -5.26 -2.92
CA PHE A 33 -14.07 -6.45 -3.56
C PHE A 33 -15.45 -6.81 -3.03
N ALA A 34 -15.72 -6.64 -1.72
CA ALA A 34 -17.05 -6.85 -1.17
C ALA A 34 -18.08 -5.86 -1.75
N VAL A 35 -17.68 -4.59 -1.92
CA VAL A 35 -18.54 -3.56 -2.57
C VAL A 35 -18.73 -3.84 -4.06
N PHE A 36 -17.70 -4.33 -4.77
CA PHE A 36 -17.84 -4.82 -6.14
C PHE A 36 -18.83 -5.96 -6.25
N ALA A 37 -18.80 -6.94 -5.33
CA ALA A 37 -19.77 -8.04 -5.30
C ALA A 37 -21.22 -7.54 -5.15
N VAL A 38 -21.46 -6.52 -4.30
CA VAL A 38 -22.79 -5.86 -4.21
C VAL A 38 -23.17 -5.21 -5.52
N GLY A 39 -22.25 -4.50 -6.16
CA GLY A 39 -22.45 -3.91 -7.48
C GLY A 39 -22.79 -4.96 -8.55
N ALA A 40 -22.07 -6.06 -8.58
CA ALA A 40 -22.28 -7.17 -9.52
C ALA A 40 -23.68 -7.78 -9.34
N VAL A 41 -24.12 -8.02 -8.10
CA VAL A 41 -25.50 -8.50 -7.82
C VAL A 41 -26.55 -7.51 -8.33
N ALA A 42 -26.33 -6.21 -8.13
CA ALA A 42 -27.24 -5.17 -8.64
C ALA A 42 -27.27 -5.15 -10.19
N TRP A 43 -26.11 -5.27 -10.87
CA TRP A 43 -26.04 -5.37 -12.32
C TRP A 43 -26.68 -6.66 -12.87
N ILE A 44 -26.53 -7.81 -12.20
CA ILE A 44 -27.21 -9.06 -12.54
C ILE A 44 -28.75 -8.85 -12.48
N THR A 45 -29.21 -8.17 -11.44
CA THR A 45 -30.64 -7.87 -11.26
C THR A 45 -31.17 -7.00 -12.40
N VAL A 46 -30.44 -5.95 -12.79
CA VAL A 46 -30.78 -5.09 -13.93
C VAL A 46 -30.80 -5.91 -15.23
N GLY A 47 -29.75 -6.69 -15.49
CA GLY A 47 -29.64 -7.52 -16.68
C GLY A 47 -30.77 -8.53 -16.83
N ALA A 48 -31.14 -9.18 -15.71
CA ALA A 48 -32.26 -10.13 -15.69
C ALA A 48 -33.62 -9.47 -15.99
N GLN A 49 -33.85 -8.28 -15.42
CA GLN A 49 -35.13 -7.57 -15.57
C GLN A 49 -35.27 -6.85 -16.92
N THR A 50 -34.16 -6.47 -17.56
CA THR A 50 -34.15 -5.81 -18.87
C THR A 50 -33.89 -6.76 -20.04
N GLY A 51 -33.68 -8.07 -19.76
CA GLY A 51 -33.41 -9.06 -20.80
C GLY A 51 -32.00 -8.96 -21.40
N GLN A 52 -31.07 -8.23 -20.75
CA GLN A 52 -29.69 -8.05 -21.22
C GLN A 52 -28.82 -9.20 -20.73
N HIS A 53 -28.83 -10.31 -21.47
CA HIS A 53 -28.10 -11.53 -21.11
C HIS A 53 -26.58 -11.33 -20.99
N ASN A 54 -25.98 -10.51 -21.86
CA ASN A 54 -24.56 -10.18 -21.77
C ASN A 54 -24.20 -9.47 -20.46
N LEU A 55 -25.02 -8.52 -20.01
CA LEU A 55 -24.86 -7.82 -18.74
C LEU A 55 -24.98 -8.79 -17.55
N LEU A 56 -25.98 -9.69 -17.62
CA LEU A 56 -26.19 -10.71 -16.59
C LEU A 56 -24.97 -11.63 -16.47
N TRP A 57 -24.54 -12.26 -17.56
CA TRP A 57 -23.49 -13.25 -17.51
C TRP A 57 -22.11 -12.65 -17.20
N SER A 58 -21.79 -11.47 -17.71
CA SER A 58 -20.53 -10.80 -17.39
C SER A 58 -20.44 -10.45 -15.89
N ASN A 59 -21.53 -9.96 -15.30
CA ASN A 59 -21.54 -9.64 -13.88
C ASN A 59 -21.63 -10.89 -12.99
N ALA A 60 -22.23 -12.00 -13.45
CA ALA A 60 -22.17 -13.27 -12.75
C ALA A 60 -20.72 -13.79 -12.65
N PHE A 61 -19.94 -13.66 -13.72
CA PHE A 61 -18.52 -13.96 -13.70
C PHE A 61 -17.73 -13.01 -12.78
N LEU A 62 -18.00 -11.69 -12.86
CA LEU A 62 -17.35 -10.71 -11.98
C LEU A 62 -17.66 -11.00 -10.50
N LEU A 63 -18.89 -11.36 -10.16
CA LEU A 63 -19.26 -11.75 -8.80
C LEU A 63 -18.39 -12.90 -8.28
N LEU A 64 -18.12 -13.90 -9.11
CA LEU A 64 -17.23 -15.00 -8.73
C LEU A 64 -15.81 -14.50 -8.45
N VAL A 65 -15.28 -13.62 -9.31
CA VAL A 65 -13.95 -13.00 -9.15
C VAL A 65 -13.91 -12.15 -7.87
N ASP A 66 -14.95 -11.39 -7.60
CA ASP A 66 -15.06 -10.55 -6.40
C ASP A 66 -15.07 -11.38 -5.11
N LEU A 67 -15.80 -12.50 -5.09
CA LEU A 67 -15.81 -13.41 -3.94
C LEU A 67 -14.42 -14.04 -3.70
N ILE A 68 -13.71 -14.40 -4.77
CA ILE A 68 -12.31 -14.85 -4.67
C ILE A 68 -11.43 -13.71 -4.12
N GLY A 69 -11.64 -12.48 -4.58
CA GLY A 69 -10.95 -11.29 -4.08
C GLY A 69 -11.18 -11.07 -2.59
N VAL A 70 -12.43 -11.11 -2.13
CA VAL A 70 -12.77 -11.04 -0.70
C VAL A 70 -12.03 -12.12 0.11
N TRP A 71 -12.11 -13.38 -0.34
CA TRP A 71 -11.44 -14.48 0.37
C TRP A 71 -9.92 -14.30 0.42
N ARG A 72 -9.30 -13.85 -0.69
CA ARG A 72 -7.85 -13.64 -0.77
C ARG A 72 -7.40 -12.49 0.13
N TRP A 73 -8.08 -11.33 0.07
CA TRP A 73 -7.65 -10.10 0.73
C TRP A 73 -8.09 -10.02 2.19
N LEU A 74 -9.36 -10.24 2.51
CA LEU A 74 -9.86 -10.24 3.90
C LEU A 74 -9.54 -11.54 4.64
N GLY A 75 -9.50 -12.67 3.93
CA GLY A 75 -9.20 -13.97 4.53
C GLY A 75 -7.71 -14.19 4.75
N ARG A 76 -6.93 -14.29 3.69
CA ARG A 76 -5.52 -14.72 3.77
C ARG A 76 -4.57 -13.56 4.01
N ARG A 77 -4.61 -12.52 3.18
CA ARG A 77 -3.64 -11.41 3.24
C ARG A 77 -3.75 -10.64 4.55
N ALA A 78 -4.97 -10.29 4.96
CA ALA A 78 -5.20 -9.58 6.21
C ALA A 78 -4.71 -10.38 7.45
N ARG A 79 -4.75 -11.71 7.41
CA ARG A 79 -4.18 -12.54 8.50
C ARG A 79 -2.65 -12.48 8.54
N TYR A 80 -1.99 -12.46 7.39
CA TYR A 80 -0.53 -12.33 7.35
C TYR A 80 -0.09 -10.98 7.88
N ASP A 81 -0.74 -9.90 7.47
CA ASP A 81 -0.46 -8.56 7.97
C ASP A 81 -0.70 -8.46 9.47
N SER A 82 -1.80 -9.05 9.98
CA SER A 82 -2.09 -9.09 11.43
C SER A 82 -1.06 -9.91 12.21
N ALA A 83 -0.56 -11.01 11.65
CA ALA A 83 0.47 -11.83 12.30
C ALA A 83 1.81 -11.10 12.39
N ALA A 84 2.20 -10.39 11.33
CA ALA A 84 3.41 -9.57 11.28
C ALA A 84 3.34 -8.41 12.29
N GLU A 85 2.20 -7.71 12.36
CA GLU A 85 1.96 -6.64 13.33
C GLU A 85 2.00 -7.17 14.78
N ALA A 86 1.37 -8.32 15.03
CA ALA A 86 1.38 -8.94 16.36
C ALA A 86 2.80 -9.39 16.77
N ALA A 87 3.62 -9.86 15.83
CA ALA A 87 5.01 -10.20 16.07
C ALA A 87 5.84 -8.96 16.41
N SER A 88 5.68 -7.87 15.66
CA SER A 88 6.36 -6.60 15.91
C SER A 88 6.00 -6.01 17.28
N LYS A 89 4.70 -6.02 17.66
CA LYS A 89 4.25 -5.57 18.98
C LYS A 89 4.83 -6.41 20.13
N ARG A 90 4.87 -7.74 19.97
CA ARG A 90 5.47 -8.63 20.97
C ARG A 90 6.97 -8.41 21.10
N SER A 91 7.64 -8.18 19.98
CA SER A 91 9.08 -7.87 19.96
C SER A 91 9.39 -6.56 20.69
N ALA A 92 8.57 -5.51 20.46
CA ALA A 92 8.74 -4.23 21.16
C ALA A 92 8.56 -4.33 22.68
N ALA A 93 7.75 -5.29 23.16
CA ALA A 93 7.54 -5.55 24.58
C ALA A 93 8.61 -6.50 25.20
N ALA A 94 9.47 -7.10 24.40
CA ALA A 94 10.51 -8.02 24.86
C ALA A 94 11.82 -7.29 25.16
N SER A 95 12.67 -7.88 26.01
CA SER A 95 14.02 -7.36 26.30
C SER A 95 15.06 -7.65 25.22
N ALA A 96 14.65 -8.15 24.07
CA ALA A 96 15.48 -8.45 22.90
C ALA A 96 15.45 -7.28 21.88
N PRO A 97 16.34 -7.26 20.87
CA PRO A 97 16.26 -6.28 19.80
C PRO A 97 14.89 -6.23 19.17
N THR A 98 14.31 -5.05 19.01
CA THR A 98 12.99 -4.87 18.43
C THR A 98 12.99 -5.28 16.95
N LEU A 99 11.92 -5.98 16.53
CA LEU A 99 11.72 -6.42 15.17
C LEU A 99 10.59 -5.63 14.52
N PHE A 100 10.67 -5.45 13.22
CA PHE A 100 9.58 -4.93 12.40
C PHE A 100 9.38 -5.79 11.15
N ALA A 101 8.19 -5.72 10.56
CA ALA A 101 7.88 -6.49 9.35
C ALA A 101 8.41 -5.77 8.11
N LEU A 102 9.31 -6.40 7.33
CA LEU A 102 9.85 -5.82 6.09
C LEU A 102 8.75 -5.45 5.08
N ALA A 103 7.70 -6.25 4.98
CA ALA A 103 6.56 -5.96 4.12
C ALA A 103 5.78 -4.67 4.51
N GLY A 104 6.04 -4.14 5.71
CA GLY A 104 5.46 -2.87 6.18
C GLY A 104 6.32 -1.64 5.87
N LEU A 105 7.49 -1.81 5.24
CA LEU A 105 8.34 -0.67 4.85
C LEU A 105 7.71 0.16 3.74
N GLU A 106 7.14 -0.47 2.73
CA GLU A 106 6.42 0.23 1.66
C GLU A 106 5.24 1.00 2.27
N GLY A 107 5.16 2.29 1.99
CA GLY A 107 4.15 3.20 2.52
C GLY A 107 4.41 3.66 3.96
N MET A 108 5.49 3.21 4.62
CA MET A 108 5.83 3.69 5.96
C MET A 108 6.25 5.15 5.92
N VAL A 109 5.71 5.96 6.82
CA VAL A 109 6.04 7.39 6.91
C VAL A 109 7.45 7.58 7.44
N VAL A 110 8.17 8.52 6.85
CA VAL A 110 9.47 8.99 7.33
C VAL A 110 9.27 10.32 8.05
N ARG A 111 9.72 10.40 9.28
CA ARG A 111 9.64 11.61 10.12
C ARG A 111 11.03 12.10 10.44
N ASP A 112 11.16 13.40 10.66
CA ASP A 112 12.35 13.96 11.25
C ASP A 112 12.37 13.79 12.80
N GLU A 113 13.42 14.27 13.45
CA GLU A 113 13.54 14.23 14.92
C GLU A 113 12.49 15.09 15.64
N ALA A 114 11.88 16.05 14.96
CA ALA A 114 10.79 16.87 15.50
C ALA A 114 9.43 16.15 15.40
N GLY A 115 9.36 15.00 14.70
CA GLY A 115 8.13 14.23 14.48
C GLY A 115 7.34 14.67 13.26
N GLU A 116 7.83 15.61 12.48
CA GLU A 116 7.24 16.07 11.22
C GLU A 116 7.41 15.02 10.13
N THR A 117 6.36 14.76 9.36
CA THR A 117 6.43 13.83 8.21
C THR A 117 7.16 14.51 7.05
N ILE A 118 8.30 13.97 6.66
CA ILE A 118 9.17 14.50 5.60
C ILE A 118 9.10 13.70 4.30
N ALA A 119 8.74 12.43 4.37
CA ALA A 119 8.66 11.55 3.20
C ALA A 119 7.80 10.30 3.50
N THR A 120 7.64 9.46 2.48
CA THR A 120 7.05 8.12 2.60
C THR A 120 7.95 7.13 1.88
N THR A 121 8.19 5.97 2.47
CA THR A 121 9.03 4.92 1.88
C THR A 121 8.30 4.29 0.68
N VAL A 122 9.02 4.16 -0.43
CA VAL A 122 8.55 3.51 -1.66
C VAL A 122 9.12 2.10 -1.75
N ASP A 123 10.42 1.94 -1.44
CA ASP A 123 11.12 0.66 -1.57
C ASP A 123 12.33 0.61 -0.63
N ALA A 124 12.94 -0.56 -0.50
CA ALA A 124 14.15 -0.78 0.27
C ALA A 124 15.10 -1.72 -0.47
N MET A 125 16.36 -1.30 -0.61
CA MET A 125 17.41 -2.12 -1.23
C MET A 125 18.26 -2.79 -0.16
N ALA A 126 18.35 -4.12 -0.24
CA ALA A 126 19.12 -4.93 0.68
C ALA A 126 20.30 -5.60 -0.01
N SER A 127 21.41 -5.74 0.71
CA SER A 127 22.56 -6.52 0.28
C SER A 127 22.22 -8.02 0.27
N CYS A 128 22.42 -8.67 -0.87
CA CYS A 128 22.25 -10.11 -0.98
C CYS A 128 23.30 -10.88 -0.16
N GLU A 129 24.47 -10.30 0.04
CA GLU A 129 25.60 -10.95 0.74
C GLU A 129 25.42 -10.87 2.27
N GLU A 130 25.07 -9.70 2.78
CA GLU A 130 24.93 -9.48 4.23
C GLU A 130 23.48 -9.69 4.73
N GLY A 131 22.49 -9.70 3.85
CA GLY A 131 21.07 -9.82 4.20
C GLY A 131 20.50 -8.61 4.95
N ARG A 132 21.18 -7.44 4.89
CA ARG A 132 20.76 -6.20 5.56
C ARG A 132 20.28 -5.15 4.57
N ILE A 133 19.38 -4.28 5.00
CA ILE A 133 18.97 -3.11 4.23
C ILE A 133 20.16 -2.16 4.10
N VAL A 134 20.42 -1.66 2.90
CA VAL A 134 21.48 -0.72 2.57
C VAL A 134 20.94 0.70 2.54
N TYR A 135 19.86 0.91 1.79
CA TYR A 135 19.18 2.19 1.73
C TYR A 135 17.68 2.03 1.45
N LEU A 136 16.93 3.06 1.75
CA LEU A 136 15.53 3.21 1.42
C LEU A 136 15.38 4.14 0.23
N VAL A 137 14.39 3.88 -0.61
CA VAL A 137 13.89 4.84 -1.58
C VAL A 137 12.67 5.51 -0.94
N VAL A 138 12.74 6.82 -0.80
CA VAL A 138 11.69 7.61 -0.17
C VAL A 138 11.12 8.63 -1.14
N ARG A 139 9.84 8.89 -1.01
CA ARG A 139 9.10 9.87 -1.81
C ARG A 139 8.80 11.10 -0.97
N GLU A 140 9.24 12.27 -1.44
CA GLU A 140 8.94 13.58 -0.89
C GLU A 140 7.85 14.27 -1.71
N GLY A 141 6.83 14.80 -1.06
CA GLY A 141 5.75 15.56 -1.71
C GLY A 141 4.88 14.74 -2.64
N GLY A 142 4.21 15.44 -3.56
CA GLY A 142 3.34 14.84 -4.57
C GLY A 142 2.01 14.30 -4.05
N VAL A 143 1.07 14.11 -4.98
CA VAL A 143 -0.22 13.45 -4.73
C VAL A 143 -0.50 12.50 -5.89
N GLY A 144 -0.70 11.21 -5.59
CA GLY A 144 -1.06 10.22 -6.60
C GLY A 144 -0.02 10.04 -7.71
N GLY A 145 1.28 10.20 -7.42
CA GLY A 145 2.35 10.05 -8.39
C GLY A 145 2.68 11.31 -9.20
N VAL A 146 2.04 12.45 -8.90
CA VAL A 146 2.27 13.72 -9.60
C VAL A 146 3.02 14.70 -8.69
N GLY A 147 4.15 15.21 -9.16
CA GLY A 147 4.97 16.20 -8.44
C GLY A 147 5.74 15.62 -7.26
N GLU A 148 5.92 14.30 -7.20
CA GLU A 148 6.76 13.63 -6.21
C GLU A 148 8.23 13.67 -6.63
N ARG A 149 9.12 13.72 -5.64
CA ARG A 149 10.56 13.57 -5.81
C ARG A 149 11.02 12.33 -5.04
N LEU A 150 11.91 11.57 -5.65
CA LEU A 150 12.43 10.34 -5.07
C LEU A 150 13.88 10.56 -4.62
N HIS A 151 14.21 10.10 -3.41
CA HIS A 151 15.55 10.21 -2.84
C HIS A 151 15.99 8.89 -2.21
N ALA A 152 17.30 8.64 -2.20
CA ALA A 152 17.87 7.56 -1.41
C ALA A 152 18.16 8.06 0.02
N LEU A 153 17.86 7.20 1.00
CA LEU A 153 18.10 7.45 2.42
C LEU A 153 18.83 6.24 3.03
N GLY A 154 20.04 6.43 3.52
CA GLY A 154 20.86 5.38 4.08
C GLY A 154 20.21 4.71 5.29
N TRP A 155 20.36 3.39 5.40
CA TRP A 155 19.80 2.66 6.53
C TRP A 155 20.42 3.07 7.87
N ASP A 156 21.67 3.51 7.86
CA ASP A 156 22.39 4.04 9.02
C ASP A 156 21.96 5.44 9.46
N GLU A 157 21.23 6.17 8.58
CA GLU A 157 20.69 7.50 8.85
C GLU A 157 19.28 7.46 9.48
N VAL A 158 18.73 6.26 9.65
CA VAL A 158 17.34 6.08 10.09
C VAL A 158 17.20 5.08 11.24
N GLN A 159 16.09 5.16 11.94
CA GLN A 159 15.67 4.19 12.94
C GLN A 159 14.17 3.91 12.77
N VAL A 160 13.78 2.64 12.90
CA VAL A 160 12.36 2.28 12.93
C VAL A 160 11.85 2.37 14.38
N ARG A 161 10.90 3.26 14.65
CA ARG A 161 10.27 3.46 15.95
C ARG A 161 8.76 3.65 15.79
N ASP A 162 7.99 3.01 16.63
CA ASP A 162 6.53 3.18 16.73
C ASP A 162 5.78 3.10 15.38
N GLY A 163 6.23 2.22 14.48
CA GLY A 163 5.64 2.03 13.16
C GLY A 163 5.94 3.15 12.15
N ALA A 164 6.95 3.97 12.42
CA ALA A 164 7.47 4.99 11.52
C ALA A 164 9.00 4.86 11.39
N ILE A 165 9.54 5.43 10.34
CA ILE A 165 10.97 5.63 10.17
C ILE A 165 11.30 7.02 10.70
N VAL A 166 12.24 7.12 11.62
CA VAL A 166 12.76 8.39 12.13
C VAL A 166 14.12 8.64 11.50
N SER A 167 14.24 9.74 10.77
CA SER A 167 15.49 10.19 10.12
C SER A 167 16.10 11.36 10.87
N ARG A 168 17.43 11.43 10.85
CA ARG A 168 18.18 12.60 11.33
C ARG A 168 18.17 13.76 10.33
N LEU A 169 17.67 13.55 9.12
CA LEU A 169 17.60 14.60 8.09
C LEU A 169 16.40 15.50 8.34
N SER A 170 16.63 16.79 8.20
CA SER A 170 15.55 17.76 8.07
C SER A 170 14.95 17.75 6.66
N PRO A 171 13.72 18.27 6.45
CA PRO A 171 13.11 18.39 5.11
C PRO A 171 14.03 19.12 4.12
N ALA A 172 14.70 20.18 4.56
CA ALA A 172 15.60 20.96 3.71
C ALA A 172 16.86 20.19 3.28
N LEU A 173 17.34 19.28 4.10
CA LEU A 173 18.48 18.42 3.77
C LEU A 173 18.07 17.28 2.85
N LEU A 174 16.88 16.70 3.05
CA LEU A 174 16.32 15.69 2.15
C LEU A 174 16.12 16.27 0.74
N ALA A 175 15.51 17.44 0.64
CA ALA A 175 15.25 18.13 -0.63
C ALA A 175 16.54 18.50 -1.43
N ARG A 176 17.71 18.53 -0.79
CA ARG A 176 19.02 18.76 -1.43
C ARG A 176 19.69 17.49 -1.92
N ARG A 177 19.19 16.33 -1.55
CA ARG A 177 19.76 15.07 -2.02
C ARG A 177 19.49 14.87 -3.50
N HIS A 178 20.33 14.05 -4.11
CA HIS A 178 20.16 13.66 -5.50
C HIS A 178 18.77 13.05 -5.70
N GLU A 179 18.04 13.58 -6.67
CA GLU A 179 16.74 13.06 -7.07
C GLU A 179 16.93 11.81 -7.92
N LEU A 180 16.26 10.74 -7.57
CA LEU A 180 16.30 9.47 -8.28
C LEU A 180 15.26 9.48 -9.42
N GLU A 181 15.66 8.95 -10.55
CA GLU A 181 14.73 8.70 -11.66
C GLU A 181 13.77 7.54 -11.30
N PRO A 182 12.47 7.66 -11.58
CA PRO A 182 11.52 6.56 -11.36
C PRO A 182 11.96 5.28 -12.09
N GLY A 183 12.14 4.19 -11.31
CA GLY A 183 12.57 2.90 -11.86
C GLY A 183 14.07 2.74 -12.06
N GLN A 184 14.90 3.68 -11.64
CA GLN A 184 16.37 3.60 -11.71
C GLN A 184 16.98 3.69 -10.30
N TRP A 185 16.89 2.58 -9.55
CA TRP A 185 17.50 2.53 -8.22
C TRP A 185 19.02 2.36 -8.32
N PRO A 186 19.80 3.11 -7.53
CA PRO A 186 21.25 2.98 -7.49
C PRO A 186 21.71 1.56 -7.18
N ALA A 187 22.71 1.07 -7.91
CA ALA A 187 23.22 -0.30 -7.77
C ALA A 187 24.08 -0.51 -6.52
N SER A 188 24.46 0.57 -5.80
CA SER A 188 25.28 0.49 -4.58
C SER A 188 24.99 1.67 -3.65
N ALA A 189 25.36 1.57 -2.38
CA ALA A 189 25.28 2.66 -1.41
C ALA A 189 26.03 3.92 -1.89
N ALA A 190 27.24 3.75 -2.42
CA ALA A 190 28.01 4.88 -2.95
C ALA A 190 27.33 5.58 -4.13
N ALA A 191 26.70 4.83 -5.04
CA ALA A 191 25.94 5.41 -6.15
C ALA A 191 24.63 6.08 -5.66
N ALA A 192 24.10 5.63 -4.54
CA ALA A 192 22.96 6.24 -3.87
C ALA A 192 23.33 7.54 -3.11
N GLY A 193 24.62 7.82 -2.95
CA GLY A 193 25.09 8.94 -2.15
C GLY A 193 24.87 8.77 -0.64
N VAL A 194 24.80 7.52 -0.17
CA VAL A 194 24.58 7.12 1.22
C VAL A 194 25.74 6.24 1.68
N GLY A 195 26.25 6.48 2.90
CA GLY A 195 27.41 5.77 3.47
C GLY A 195 28.41 6.71 4.07
#